data_2b45a6bf56eeea990088f73d31bd82ed
#
_entry.id   2b45a6bf56eeea990088f73d31bd82ed
#
_cell.length_a   1.000
_cell.length_b   1.000
_cell.length_c   1.000
_cell.angle_alpha   90.00
_cell.angle_beta   90.00
_cell.angle_gamma   90.00
#
_symmetry.space_group_name_H-M   'P 1'
#
loop_
_entity.id
_entity.type
_entity.pdbx_description
1 polymer ?
#
loop_
_entity_poly.entity_id
_entity_poly.type
_entity_poly.pdbx_seq_one_letter_code
_entity_poly.pdbx_strand_id
1 'polypeptide(L)'
;MSAPFRVLVLCTGNSARSQIAEAILATRGVGRIEAGSAGSHPAAKVNPYALMTLARHRITWTARTPKSIDAVLGAPWDLLITVCDHANESCPLFPGTPPRVHWGLPDPALVSGSDAEITAAFEGTYHELDRRVASLLMLPLETLDRDTLVRDAQAVHASRTRP
;
A
#
# COMPACT_ATOMS: atom_id res chain seq x y z
N MET A 1 -16.72 -6.79 -19.86
CA MET A 1 -15.66 -6.18 -19.03
C MET A 1 -15.79 -6.65 -17.60
N SER A 2 -14.71 -7.17 -17.07
CA SER A 2 -14.75 -7.58 -15.68
C SER A 2 -14.54 -6.36 -14.78
N ALA A 3 -15.05 -6.45 -13.55
CA ALA A 3 -14.83 -5.43 -12.55
C ALA A 3 -13.32 -5.40 -12.19
N PRO A 4 -12.79 -4.25 -11.80
CA PRO A 4 -11.39 -4.17 -11.40
C PRO A 4 -11.13 -5.00 -10.14
N PHE A 5 -9.91 -5.51 -10.01
CA PHE A 5 -9.45 -6.18 -8.80
C PHE A 5 -9.17 -5.09 -7.75
N ARG A 6 -9.77 -5.21 -6.58
CA ARG A 6 -9.74 -4.14 -5.59
C ARG A 6 -8.75 -4.45 -4.48
N VAL A 7 -7.76 -3.57 -4.32
CA VAL A 7 -6.70 -3.74 -3.32
C VAL A 7 -6.72 -2.58 -2.34
N LEU A 8 -6.77 -2.89 -1.05
CA LEU A 8 -6.73 -1.89 0.01
C LEU A 8 -5.44 -2.02 0.81
N VAL A 9 -4.71 -0.91 0.95
CA VAL A 9 -3.46 -0.88 1.72
C VAL A 9 -3.71 -0.19 3.05
N LEU A 10 -3.30 -0.82 4.13
CA LEU A 10 -3.55 -0.33 5.48
C LEU A 10 -2.26 -0.04 6.22
N CYS A 11 -2.24 1.10 6.92
CA CYS A 11 -1.20 1.40 7.89
C CYS A 11 -1.81 2.19 9.04
N THR A 12 -1.00 2.72 9.95
CA THR A 12 -1.54 3.44 11.10
C THR A 12 -2.06 4.81 10.71
N GLY A 13 -1.21 5.65 10.12
CA GLY A 13 -1.54 7.05 9.86
C GLY A 13 -2.14 7.34 8.50
N ASN A 14 -2.04 6.41 7.57
CA ASN A 14 -2.46 6.63 6.19
C ASN A 14 -1.84 7.92 5.62
N SER A 15 -0.59 8.18 5.96
CA SER A 15 0.08 9.42 5.64
C SER A 15 1.30 9.23 4.74
N ALA A 16 2.00 8.10 4.84
CA ALA A 16 3.21 7.86 4.07
C ALA A 16 3.16 6.53 3.33
N ARG A 17 3.46 5.40 4.01
CA ARG A 17 3.61 4.10 3.34
C ARG A 17 2.39 3.67 2.54
N SER A 18 1.21 3.75 3.14
CA SER A 18 0.00 3.28 2.45
C SER A 18 -0.43 4.23 1.34
N GLN A 19 -0.17 5.53 1.48
CA GLN A 19 -0.43 6.48 0.41
C GLN A 19 0.49 6.22 -0.79
N ILE A 20 1.76 5.97 -0.54
CA ILE A 20 2.72 5.66 -1.60
C ILE A 20 2.30 4.36 -2.30
N ALA A 21 1.96 3.34 -1.53
CA ALA A 21 1.54 2.06 -2.11
C ALA A 21 0.27 2.20 -2.94
N GLU A 22 -0.71 2.95 -2.45
CA GLU A 22 -1.94 3.19 -3.22
C GLU A 22 -1.63 3.89 -4.54
N ALA A 23 -0.78 4.91 -4.49
CA ALA A 23 -0.41 5.67 -5.69
C ALA A 23 0.26 4.77 -6.73
N ILE A 24 1.16 3.92 -6.30
CA ILE A 24 1.87 3.00 -7.21
C ILE A 24 0.90 1.97 -7.79
N LEU A 25 0.03 1.40 -6.94
CA LEU A 25 -0.98 0.45 -7.40
C LEU A 25 -1.90 1.07 -8.44
N ALA A 26 -2.36 2.29 -8.18
CA ALA A 26 -3.25 2.99 -9.11
C ALA A 26 -2.55 3.29 -10.43
N THR A 27 -1.27 3.65 -10.37
CA THR A 27 -0.52 4.02 -11.55
C THR A 27 -0.13 2.81 -12.40
N ARG A 28 0.48 1.78 -11.75
CA ARG A 28 0.89 0.59 -12.47
C ARG A 28 -0.28 -0.31 -12.86
N GLY A 29 -1.35 -0.26 -12.07
CA GLY A 29 -2.51 -1.14 -12.28
C GLY A 29 -3.66 -0.48 -13.00
N VAL A 30 -3.42 0.66 -13.67
CA VAL A 30 -4.49 1.38 -14.35
C VAL A 30 -5.22 0.45 -15.33
N GLY A 31 -6.55 0.47 -15.27
CA GLY A 31 -7.37 -0.41 -16.09
C GLY A 31 -7.59 -1.81 -15.51
N ARG A 32 -6.86 -2.18 -14.47
CA ARG A 32 -6.96 -3.52 -13.87
C ARG A 32 -7.21 -3.47 -12.37
N ILE A 33 -6.57 -2.54 -11.68
CA ILE A 33 -6.60 -2.44 -10.21
C ILE A 33 -7.38 -1.20 -9.79
N GLU A 34 -8.25 -1.38 -8.82
CA GLU A 34 -8.83 -0.24 -8.09
C GLU A 34 -8.19 -0.23 -6.72
N ALA A 35 -7.40 0.81 -6.43
CA ALA A 35 -6.61 0.87 -5.21
C ALA A 35 -7.25 1.81 -4.20
N GLY A 36 -7.05 1.50 -2.91
CA GLY A 36 -7.43 2.37 -1.81
C GLY A 36 -6.44 2.22 -0.68
N SER A 37 -6.52 3.12 0.28
CA SER A 37 -5.71 3.03 1.49
C SER A 37 -6.46 3.66 2.65
N ALA A 38 -6.10 3.27 3.88
CA ALA A 38 -6.70 3.79 5.09
C ALA A 38 -5.79 3.53 6.28
N GLY A 39 -6.11 4.17 7.41
CA GLY A 39 -5.34 3.99 8.62
C GLY A 39 -6.23 3.84 9.85
N SER A 40 -5.69 3.16 10.87
CA SER A 40 -6.39 3.00 12.14
C SER A 40 -6.44 4.33 12.92
N HIS A 41 -5.45 5.19 12.72
CA HIS A 41 -5.35 6.49 13.38
C HIS A 41 -4.90 7.50 12.31
N PRO A 42 -5.80 7.92 11.43
CA PRO A 42 -5.40 8.73 10.29
C PRO A 42 -4.83 10.07 10.71
N ALA A 43 -3.72 10.44 10.07
CA ALA A 43 -3.10 11.74 10.28
C ALA A 43 -3.96 12.84 9.64
N ALA A 44 -3.63 14.09 9.94
CA ALA A 44 -4.39 15.23 9.42
C ALA A 44 -4.17 15.41 7.91
N LYS A 45 -2.99 15.05 7.41
CA LYS A 45 -2.66 15.23 6.00
C LYS A 45 -1.65 14.20 5.54
N VAL A 46 -1.56 14.03 4.21
CA VAL A 46 -0.54 13.18 3.60
C VAL A 46 0.82 13.83 3.83
N ASN A 47 1.82 13.01 4.15
CA ASN A 47 3.16 13.50 4.45
C ASN A 47 3.75 14.21 3.22
N PRO A 48 4.27 15.44 3.39
CA PRO A 48 4.83 16.18 2.24
C PRO A 48 5.97 15.46 1.53
N TYR A 49 6.79 14.71 2.26
CA TYR A 49 7.88 13.94 1.65
C TYR A 49 7.32 12.81 0.77
N ALA A 50 6.17 12.24 1.15
CA ALA A 50 5.52 11.24 0.31
C ALA A 50 5.06 11.87 -1.00
N LEU A 51 4.45 13.05 -0.92
CA LEU A 51 3.97 13.76 -2.12
C LEU A 51 5.12 14.13 -3.02
N MET A 52 6.23 14.62 -2.45
CA MET A 52 7.40 15.00 -3.23
C MET A 52 8.06 13.80 -3.89
N THR A 53 8.12 12.68 -3.17
CA THR A 53 8.69 11.45 -3.72
C THR A 53 7.87 10.97 -4.91
N LEU A 54 6.56 10.94 -4.76
CA LEU A 54 5.68 10.54 -5.86
C LEU A 54 5.83 11.47 -7.06
N ALA A 55 5.93 12.78 -6.80
CA ALA A 55 6.11 13.75 -7.88
C ALA A 55 7.42 13.54 -8.64
N ARG A 56 8.50 13.18 -7.93
CA ARG A 56 9.78 12.86 -8.59
C ARG A 56 9.65 11.66 -9.52
N HIS A 57 8.72 10.78 -9.24
CA HIS A 57 8.44 9.61 -10.09
C HIS A 57 7.25 9.83 -11.01
N ARG A 58 6.88 11.09 -11.23
CA ARG A 58 5.86 11.52 -12.19
C ARG A 58 4.45 11.07 -11.80
N ILE A 59 4.21 10.91 -10.51
CA ILE A 59 2.89 10.61 -9.99
C ILE A 59 2.37 11.83 -9.24
N THR A 60 1.32 12.46 -9.78
CA THR A 60 0.67 13.58 -9.11
C THR A 60 -0.34 13.02 -8.11
N TRP A 61 -0.15 13.32 -6.83
CA TRP A 61 -0.96 12.74 -5.76
C TRP A 61 -1.51 13.84 -4.87
N THR A 62 -2.24 14.77 -5.48
CA THR A 62 -2.80 15.93 -4.79
C THR A 62 -4.26 15.69 -4.41
N ALA A 63 -4.78 16.55 -3.53
CA ALA A 63 -6.17 16.50 -3.10
C ALA A 63 -6.54 15.18 -2.41
N ARG A 64 -5.57 14.55 -1.76
CA ARG A 64 -5.78 13.31 -1.01
C ARG A 64 -5.74 13.62 0.48
N THR A 65 -6.59 12.95 1.23
CA THR A 65 -6.68 13.11 2.68
C THR A 65 -6.61 11.72 3.31
N PRO A 66 -5.82 11.55 4.39
CA PRO A 66 -5.84 10.28 5.11
C PRO A 66 -7.25 9.89 5.54
N LYS A 67 -7.56 8.61 5.42
CA LYS A 67 -8.89 8.07 5.71
C LYS A 67 -8.82 7.08 6.83
N SER A 68 -9.88 7.01 7.63
CA SER A 68 -9.99 5.98 8.63
C SER A 68 -10.44 4.67 7.99
N ILE A 69 -10.12 3.56 8.65
CA ILE A 69 -10.56 2.23 8.18
C ILE A 69 -12.09 2.18 8.08
N ASP A 70 -12.79 2.85 8.99
CA ASP A 70 -14.25 2.87 8.97
C ASP A 70 -14.80 3.40 7.64
N ALA A 71 -14.10 4.33 7.02
CA ALA A 71 -14.54 4.93 5.77
C ALA A 71 -14.49 3.94 4.60
N VAL A 72 -13.73 2.85 4.71
CA VAL A 72 -13.54 1.90 3.61
C VAL A 72 -14.11 0.51 3.90
N LEU A 73 -14.67 0.30 5.11
CA LEU A 73 -15.22 -1.01 5.49
C LEU A 73 -16.38 -1.46 4.60
N GLY A 74 -17.13 -0.52 4.08
CA GLY A 74 -18.31 -0.85 3.28
C GLY A 74 -18.02 -1.22 1.84
N ALA A 75 -16.81 -1.03 1.37
CA ALA A 75 -16.46 -1.36 -0.01
C ALA A 75 -16.02 -2.82 -0.12
N PRO A 76 -16.27 -3.46 -1.27
CA PRO A 76 -15.80 -4.83 -1.47
C PRO A 76 -14.32 -4.83 -1.85
N TRP A 77 -13.50 -5.50 -1.06
CA TRP A 77 -12.07 -5.60 -1.31
C TRP A 77 -11.71 -7.02 -1.67
N ASP A 78 -10.79 -7.18 -2.63
CA ASP A 78 -10.31 -8.49 -3.06
C ASP A 78 -9.02 -8.89 -2.35
N LEU A 79 -8.25 -7.91 -1.89
CA LEU A 79 -7.00 -8.15 -1.18
C LEU A 79 -6.72 -6.99 -0.24
N LEU A 80 -6.37 -7.31 1.00
CA LEU A 80 -5.90 -6.34 1.98
C LEU A 80 -4.40 -6.50 2.15
N ILE A 81 -3.67 -5.39 2.14
CA ILE A 81 -2.22 -5.38 2.36
C ILE A 81 -1.93 -4.46 3.55
N THR A 82 -1.37 -5.00 4.62
CA THR A 82 -0.91 -4.17 5.74
C THR A 82 0.58 -3.89 5.57
N VAL A 83 0.98 -2.65 5.82
CA VAL A 83 2.38 -2.25 5.62
C VAL A 83 3.10 -1.85 6.90
N CYS A 84 2.40 -1.78 8.02
CA CYS A 84 3.04 -1.60 9.32
C CYS A 84 2.54 -2.68 10.28
N ASP A 85 3.37 -3.02 11.26
CA ASP A 85 3.04 -4.12 12.18
C ASP A 85 1.80 -3.80 13.00
N HIS A 86 1.66 -2.55 13.44
CA HIS A 86 0.49 -2.14 14.23
C HIS A 86 -0.80 -2.33 13.43
N ALA A 87 -0.82 -1.96 12.16
CA ALA A 87 -2.00 -2.15 11.32
C ALA A 87 -2.30 -3.63 11.12
N ASN A 88 -1.25 -4.47 11.02
CA ASN A 88 -1.44 -5.91 10.88
C ASN A 88 -2.07 -6.50 12.14
N GLU A 89 -1.62 -6.05 13.32
CA GLU A 89 -2.12 -6.57 14.59
C GLU A 89 -3.52 -6.08 14.92
N SER A 90 -3.84 -4.85 14.57
CA SER A 90 -5.11 -4.24 14.94
C SER A 90 -6.12 -4.16 13.79
N CYS A 91 -5.85 -4.86 12.70
CA CYS A 91 -6.75 -4.85 11.54
C CYS A 91 -8.10 -5.46 11.92
N PRO A 92 -9.20 -4.73 11.76
CA PRO A 92 -10.52 -5.29 12.08
C PRO A 92 -10.95 -6.33 11.06
N LEU A 93 -11.98 -7.08 11.38
CA LEU A 93 -12.60 -7.97 10.41
C LEU A 93 -13.37 -7.12 9.40
N PHE A 94 -13.04 -7.31 8.13
CA PHE A 94 -13.76 -6.66 7.05
C PHE A 94 -14.94 -7.53 6.61
N PRO A 95 -16.06 -6.93 6.22
CA PRO A 95 -17.17 -7.69 5.66
C PRO A 95 -16.69 -8.56 4.49
N GLY A 96 -17.14 -9.82 4.44
CA GLY A 96 -16.68 -10.74 3.42
C GLY A 96 -15.33 -11.36 3.68
N THR A 97 -14.65 -10.95 4.73
CA THR A 97 -13.34 -11.47 5.15
C THR A 97 -12.36 -11.59 3.98
N PRO A 98 -11.99 -10.48 3.33
CA PRO A 98 -11.07 -10.54 2.19
C PRO A 98 -9.71 -11.13 2.58
N PRO A 99 -9.00 -11.76 1.63
CA PRO A 99 -7.63 -12.22 1.87
C PRO A 99 -6.74 -11.07 2.34
N ARG A 100 -5.82 -11.37 3.26
CA ARG A 100 -4.93 -10.36 3.83
C ARG A 100 -3.49 -10.85 3.83
N VAL A 101 -2.57 -9.96 3.43
CA VAL A 101 -1.14 -10.22 3.51
C VAL A 101 -0.46 -9.06 4.23
N HIS A 102 0.72 -9.30 4.76
CA HIS A 102 1.49 -8.29 5.48
C HIS A 102 2.80 -8.00 4.74
N TRP A 103 2.94 -6.75 4.31
CA TRP A 103 4.13 -6.26 3.60
C TRP A 103 4.87 -5.25 4.47
N GLY A 104 5.23 -5.62 5.69
CA GLY A 104 5.89 -4.70 6.60
C GLY A 104 7.15 -4.10 6.04
N LEU A 105 7.37 -2.83 6.33
CA LEU A 105 8.60 -2.12 6.02
C LEU A 105 8.74 -0.94 6.98
N PRO A 106 9.98 -0.43 7.18
CA PRO A 106 10.20 0.66 8.12
C PRO A 106 9.42 1.90 7.72
N ASP A 107 9.02 2.67 8.74
CA ASP A 107 8.31 3.92 8.52
C ASP A 107 9.30 5.03 8.19
N PRO A 108 9.30 5.56 6.95
CA PRO A 108 10.24 6.61 6.59
C PRO A 108 9.98 7.92 7.33
N ALA A 109 8.76 8.11 7.85
CA ALA A 109 8.43 9.32 8.59
C ALA A 109 9.10 9.38 9.96
N LEU A 110 9.63 8.24 10.44
CA LEU A 110 10.35 8.20 11.71
C LEU A 110 11.84 8.53 11.56
N VAL A 111 12.33 8.66 10.34
CA VAL A 111 13.72 9.03 10.11
C VAL A 111 13.90 10.49 10.47
N SER A 112 14.90 10.77 11.31
CA SER A 112 15.29 12.14 11.66
C SER A 112 16.61 12.47 11.02
N GLY A 113 16.89 13.77 10.88
CA GLY A 113 18.13 14.20 10.27
C GLY A 113 17.89 15.30 9.27
N SER A 114 18.78 15.40 8.29
CA SER A 114 18.68 16.42 7.26
C SER A 114 17.55 16.12 6.29
N ASP A 115 17.16 17.14 5.55
CA ASP A 115 16.19 16.98 4.47
C ASP A 115 16.62 15.91 3.48
N ALA A 116 17.91 15.86 3.17
CA ALA A 116 18.45 14.85 2.25
C ALA A 116 18.31 13.43 2.83
N GLU A 117 18.53 13.27 4.11
CA GLU A 117 18.41 11.96 4.77
C GLU A 117 16.97 11.49 4.80
N ILE A 118 16.03 12.39 5.09
CA ILE A 118 14.62 12.06 5.12
C ILE A 118 14.14 11.74 3.69
N THR A 119 14.55 12.54 2.74
CA THR A 119 14.21 12.31 1.32
C THR A 119 14.70 10.93 0.87
N ALA A 120 15.94 10.57 1.24
CA ALA A 120 16.48 9.26 0.88
C ALA A 120 15.65 8.10 1.48
N ALA A 121 15.16 8.28 2.71
CA ALA A 121 14.33 7.27 3.35
C ALA A 121 13.01 7.06 2.59
N PHE A 122 12.39 8.15 2.15
CA PHE A 122 11.16 8.07 1.36
C PHE A 122 11.41 7.47 -0.01
N GLU A 123 12.55 7.79 -0.64
CA GLU A 123 12.91 7.16 -1.92
C GLU A 123 13.10 5.65 -1.75
N GLY A 124 13.74 5.22 -0.68
CA GLY A 124 13.90 3.80 -0.40
C GLY A 124 12.56 3.10 -0.24
N THR A 125 11.65 3.74 0.48
CA THR A 125 10.29 3.21 0.66
C THR A 125 9.57 3.10 -0.69
N TYR A 126 9.67 4.14 -1.51
CA TYR A 126 9.06 4.12 -2.85
C TYR A 126 9.60 2.95 -3.67
N HIS A 127 10.91 2.80 -3.74
CA HIS A 127 11.52 1.75 -4.56
C HIS A 127 11.14 0.35 -4.08
N GLU A 128 11.09 0.14 -2.78
CA GLU A 128 10.70 -1.17 -2.26
C GLU A 128 9.24 -1.47 -2.57
N LEU A 129 8.35 -0.50 -2.38
CA LEU A 129 6.93 -0.70 -2.68
C LEU A 129 6.70 -0.86 -4.18
N ASP A 130 7.42 -0.09 -5.00
CA ASP A 130 7.32 -0.20 -6.45
C ASP A 130 7.70 -1.61 -6.92
N ARG A 131 8.77 -2.16 -6.35
CA ARG A 131 9.21 -3.51 -6.67
C ARG A 131 8.14 -4.54 -6.27
N ARG A 132 7.59 -4.40 -5.07
CA ARG A 132 6.55 -5.34 -4.60
C ARG A 132 5.29 -5.26 -5.43
N VAL A 133 4.85 -4.06 -5.78
CA VAL A 133 3.67 -3.88 -6.62
C VAL A 133 3.89 -4.48 -8.00
N ALA A 134 5.07 -4.21 -8.60
CA ALA A 134 5.39 -4.78 -9.90
C ALA A 134 5.31 -6.31 -9.87
N SER A 135 5.85 -6.94 -8.82
CA SER A 135 5.80 -8.38 -8.66
C SER A 135 4.37 -8.88 -8.45
N LEU A 136 3.58 -8.16 -7.64
CA LEU A 136 2.19 -8.53 -7.41
C LEU A 136 1.41 -8.54 -8.73
N LEU A 137 1.62 -7.54 -9.56
CA LEU A 137 0.89 -7.41 -10.83
C LEU A 137 1.30 -8.44 -11.87
N MET A 138 2.41 -9.16 -11.66
CA MET A 138 2.77 -10.29 -12.50
C MET A 138 1.92 -11.53 -12.20
N LEU A 139 1.23 -11.54 -11.08
CA LEU A 139 0.36 -12.66 -10.71
C LEU A 139 -0.98 -12.55 -11.43
N PRO A 140 -1.62 -13.70 -11.77
CA PRO A 140 -2.97 -13.67 -12.35
C PRO A 140 -4.01 -13.50 -11.24
N LEU A 141 -4.01 -12.33 -10.61
CA LEU A 141 -4.78 -12.04 -9.39
C LEU A 141 -6.25 -12.40 -9.53
N GLU A 142 -6.81 -12.17 -10.71
CA GLU A 142 -8.24 -12.33 -10.96
C GLU A 142 -8.70 -13.78 -11.00
N THR A 143 -7.77 -14.70 -11.15
CA THR A 143 -8.11 -16.12 -11.32
C THR A 143 -7.56 -17.03 -10.22
N LEU A 144 -6.76 -16.47 -9.29
CA LEU A 144 -6.21 -17.27 -8.21
C LEU A 144 -7.28 -17.56 -7.15
N ASP A 145 -7.25 -18.78 -6.59
CA ASP A 145 -8.07 -19.04 -5.43
C ASP A 145 -7.49 -18.31 -4.21
N ARG A 146 -8.26 -18.27 -3.13
CA ARG A 146 -7.92 -17.51 -1.94
C ARG A 146 -6.57 -17.91 -1.36
N ASP A 147 -6.34 -19.20 -1.18
CA ASP A 147 -5.11 -19.67 -0.52
C ASP A 147 -3.89 -19.40 -1.37
N THR A 148 -4.00 -19.60 -2.68
CA THR A 148 -2.90 -19.32 -3.60
C THR A 148 -2.62 -17.82 -3.66
N LEU A 149 -3.66 -17.00 -3.69
CA LEU A 149 -3.51 -15.56 -3.69
C LEU A 149 -2.75 -15.08 -2.45
N VAL A 150 -3.15 -15.55 -1.28
CA VAL A 150 -2.49 -15.16 -0.03
C VAL A 150 -1.03 -15.62 -0.04
N ARG A 151 -0.78 -16.87 -0.41
CA ARG A 151 0.59 -17.39 -0.45
C ARG A 151 1.46 -16.61 -1.41
N ASP A 152 0.99 -16.39 -2.63
CA ASP A 152 1.81 -15.75 -3.66
C ASP A 152 1.98 -14.26 -3.40
N ALA A 153 0.93 -13.57 -2.98
CA ALA A 153 1.03 -12.16 -2.64
C ALA A 153 1.93 -11.93 -1.41
N GLN A 154 1.88 -12.84 -0.43
CA GLN A 154 2.77 -12.75 0.73
C GLN A 154 4.21 -13.02 0.33
N ALA A 155 4.43 -13.94 -0.60
CA ALA A 155 5.78 -14.28 -1.07
C ALA A 155 6.46 -13.12 -1.77
N VAL A 156 5.70 -12.19 -2.33
CA VAL A 156 6.26 -10.97 -2.93
C VAL A 156 7.10 -10.21 -1.91
N HIS A 157 6.63 -10.12 -0.67
CA HIS A 157 7.38 -9.47 0.41
C HIS A 157 8.63 -10.27 0.77
N ALA A 158 8.49 -11.59 0.88
CA ALA A 158 9.59 -12.45 1.28
C ALA A 158 10.62 -12.65 0.18
N SER A 159 10.24 -12.49 -1.08
CA SER A 159 11.13 -12.71 -2.21
C SER A 159 11.96 -11.48 -2.54
N ARG A 160 12.46 -10.82 -1.50
CA ARG A 160 13.30 -9.65 -1.69
C ARG A 160 14.50 -9.98 -2.55
N THR A 161 14.97 -8.94 -3.22
CA THR A 161 16.09 -9.09 -4.12
C THR A 161 17.27 -9.76 -3.43
N ARG A 162 17.82 -10.74 -4.09
CA ARG A 162 19.06 -11.33 -3.61
C ARG A 162 20.20 -10.50 -4.05
N PRO A 163 21.20 -10.35 -3.21
CA PRO A 163 22.42 -9.63 -3.58
C PRO A 163 23.07 -10.25 -4.81
#